data_a232460a0d9b31a9e1b50c0be8319d71
#
_entry.id   a232460a0d9b31a9e1b50c0be8319d71
#
_cell.length_a   1.000
_cell.length_b   1.000
_cell.length_c   1.000
_cell.angle_alpha   90.00
_cell.angle_beta   90.00
_cell.angle_gamma   90.00
#
_symmetry.space_group_name_H-M   'P 1'
#
loop_
_entity.id
_entity.type
_entity.pdbx_description
1 polymer ?
#
loop_
_entity_poly.entity_id
_entity_poly.type
_entity_poly.pdbx_seq_one_letter_code
_entity_poly.pdbx_strand_id
1 'polypeptide(L)'
;MAEQRIALVTGGNRGIGLEICRQLAKSGIRVLLGSRDSAKGTTAAGELSAAKLPVEARELDVADDQSILGCMDWIRRDVGRLDILVNNAGIMVEDNDDDPEEELRIVRETMQTNVYGPLLLSRLAIPIMKSRRYGRIVNLSSGMGSLTEMGPGYIAYRMSKAGINVVTRVLAAEVEGMGILVNSADPGWVKTDMGGRGASRTVYKGAETPVWLATVPEGGPTGGVFRDRKAIPW
;
A
#
# COMPACT_ATOMS: atom_id res chain seq x y z
N MET A 1 23.13 16.71 9.06
CA MET A 1 22.45 15.40 9.26
C MET A 1 21.48 15.21 8.10
N ALA A 2 21.39 14.00 7.54
CA ALA A 2 20.39 13.74 6.51
C ALA A 2 18.99 13.91 7.10
N GLU A 3 18.13 14.62 6.38
CA GLU A 3 16.75 14.88 6.81
C GLU A 3 15.96 13.55 6.89
N GLN A 4 15.23 13.32 7.99
CA GLN A 4 14.50 12.08 8.23
C GLN A 4 13.40 11.89 7.17
N ARG A 5 13.38 10.72 6.50
CA ARG A 5 12.33 10.36 5.54
C ARG A 5 11.00 10.11 6.23
N ILE A 6 9.91 10.40 5.50
CA ILE A 6 8.54 10.24 5.98
C ILE A 6 7.79 9.27 5.07
N ALA A 7 7.15 8.28 5.67
CA ALA A 7 6.32 7.28 4.99
C ALA A 7 4.87 7.37 5.42
N LEU A 8 3.93 7.28 4.49
CA LEU A 8 2.52 6.99 4.75
C LEU A 8 2.25 5.53 4.39
N VAL A 9 1.68 4.78 5.34
CA VAL A 9 1.28 3.38 5.14
C VAL A 9 -0.22 3.26 5.37
N THR A 10 -1.01 2.93 4.36
CA THR A 10 -2.46 2.77 4.49
C THR A 10 -2.81 1.40 5.09
N GLY A 11 -3.86 1.33 5.91
CA GLY A 11 -4.23 0.08 6.60
C GLY A 11 -3.15 -0.41 7.56
N GLY A 12 -2.44 0.52 8.21
CA GLY A 12 -1.28 0.25 9.07
C GLY A 12 -1.61 -0.29 10.46
N ASN A 13 -2.88 -0.40 10.83
CA ASN A 13 -3.30 -0.75 12.18
C ASN A 13 -3.26 -2.26 12.50
N ARG A 14 -3.02 -3.13 11.51
CA ARG A 14 -2.93 -4.59 11.70
C ARG A 14 -2.18 -5.28 10.56
N GLY A 15 -1.91 -6.58 10.76
CA GLY A 15 -1.42 -7.48 9.71
C GLY A 15 -0.13 -7.00 9.04
N ILE A 16 -0.08 -7.10 7.71
CA ILE A 16 1.08 -6.72 6.90
C ILE A 16 1.39 -5.22 7.04
N GLY A 17 0.34 -4.36 7.04
CA GLY A 17 0.52 -2.92 7.17
C GLY A 17 1.20 -2.50 8.46
N LEU A 18 0.81 -3.09 9.60
CA LEU A 18 1.45 -2.84 10.89
C LEU A 18 2.92 -3.28 10.90
N GLU A 19 3.20 -4.43 10.29
CA GLU A 19 4.57 -4.92 10.19
C GLU A 19 5.44 -4.06 9.26
N ILE A 20 4.87 -3.54 8.15
CA ILE A 20 5.53 -2.55 7.29
C ILE A 20 5.87 -1.29 8.10
N CYS A 21 4.91 -0.75 8.86
CA CYS A 21 5.16 0.40 9.74
C CYS A 21 6.32 0.12 10.70
N ARG A 22 6.34 -1.04 11.35
CA ARG A 22 7.40 -1.45 12.28
C ARG A 22 8.77 -1.53 11.60
N GLN A 23 8.87 -2.18 10.44
CA GLN A 23 10.15 -2.35 9.74
C GLN A 23 10.69 -1.03 9.18
N LEU A 24 9.84 -0.17 8.62
CA LEU A 24 10.23 1.16 8.15
C LEU A 24 10.71 2.04 9.32
N ALA A 25 9.97 2.05 10.44
CA ALA A 25 10.33 2.83 11.61
C ALA A 25 11.65 2.35 12.25
N LYS A 26 11.91 1.03 12.30
CA LYS A 26 13.21 0.47 12.71
C LYS A 26 14.39 0.92 11.83
N SER A 27 14.11 1.27 10.57
CA SER A 27 15.11 1.83 9.64
C SER A 27 15.28 3.35 9.78
N GLY A 28 14.70 3.97 10.83
CA GLY A 28 14.80 5.41 11.11
C GLY A 28 13.85 6.29 10.30
N ILE A 29 12.88 5.72 9.61
CA ILE A 29 11.86 6.44 8.84
C ILE A 29 10.72 6.83 9.79
N ARG A 30 10.26 8.09 9.76
CA ARG A 30 9.04 8.52 10.45
C ARG A 30 7.85 7.97 9.68
N VAL A 31 6.94 7.27 10.37
CA VAL A 31 5.81 6.58 9.74
C VAL A 31 4.48 7.21 10.16
N LEU A 32 3.72 7.63 9.19
CA LEU A 32 2.31 7.99 9.31
C LEU A 32 1.49 6.72 9.09
N LEU A 33 0.95 6.17 10.17
CA LEU A 33 0.14 4.96 10.17
C LEU A 33 -1.31 5.33 9.84
N GLY A 34 -1.72 5.12 8.59
CA GLY A 34 -3.09 5.36 8.13
C GLY A 34 -4.05 4.26 8.57
N SER A 35 -5.17 4.62 9.18
CA SER A 35 -6.23 3.70 9.60
C SER A 35 -7.59 4.37 9.49
N ARG A 36 -8.60 3.70 8.90
CA ARG A 36 -9.97 4.23 8.85
C ARG A 36 -10.65 4.29 10.23
N ASP A 37 -10.23 3.40 11.14
CA ASP A 37 -10.66 3.38 12.54
C ASP A 37 -9.59 4.09 13.37
N SER A 38 -9.88 5.32 13.78
CA SER A 38 -8.95 6.19 14.51
C SER A 38 -8.50 5.57 15.83
N ALA A 39 -9.38 4.88 16.57
CA ALA A 39 -9.06 4.24 17.85
C ALA A 39 -8.07 3.08 17.65
N LYS A 40 -8.32 2.21 16.65
CA LYS A 40 -7.39 1.12 16.31
C LYS A 40 -6.06 1.65 15.81
N GLY A 41 -6.07 2.71 14.99
CA GLY A 41 -4.85 3.38 14.53
C GLY A 41 -4.02 3.91 15.69
N THR A 42 -4.64 4.63 16.62
CA THR A 42 -3.99 5.20 17.80
C THR A 42 -3.39 4.10 18.70
N THR A 43 -4.13 3.02 18.95
CA THR A 43 -3.64 1.88 19.73
C THR A 43 -2.39 1.26 19.08
N ALA A 44 -2.46 0.94 17.77
CA ALA A 44 -1.35 0.32 17.05
C ALA A 44 -0.10 1.23 16.98
N ALA A 45 -0.28 2.53 16.73
CA ALA A 45 0.82 3.49 16.76
C ALA A 45 1.40 3.66 18.16
N GLY A 46 0.56 3.65 19.20
CA GLY A 46 0.96 3.71 20.60
C GLY A 46 1.89 2.55 20.99
N GLU A 47 1.56 1.32 20.58
CA GLU A 47 2.39 0.14 20.80
C GLU A 47 3.79 0.29 20.15
N LEU A 48 3.85 0.80 18.93
CA LEU A 48 5.12 1.03 18.23
C LEU A 48 5.91 2.18 18.87
N SER A 49 5.24 3.26 19.28
CA SER A 49 5.87 4.40 19.95
C SER A 49 6.42 4.02 21.33
N ALA A 50 5.72 3.15 22.07
CA ALA A 50 6.23 2.60 23.34
C ALA A 50 7.54 1.81 23.15
N ALA A 51 7.75 1.22 21.97
CA ALA A 51 9.01 0.62 21.55
C ALA A 51 10.03 1.65 21.00
N LYS A 52 9.80 2.96 21.20
CA LYS A 52 10.64 4.08 20.74
C LYS A 52 10.78 4.17 19.21
N LEU A 53 9.79 3.67 18.48
CA LEU A 53 9.74 3.79 17.02
C LEU A 53 9.00 5.08 16.63
N PRO A 54 9.46 5.83 15.61
CA PRO A 54 8.86 7.09 15.18
C PRO A 54 7.59 6.84 14.33
N VAL A 55 6.50 6.45 14.98
CA VAL A 55 5.21 6.15 14.35
C VAL A 55 4.11 6.98 14.99
N GLU A 56 3.27 7.59 14.17
CA GLU A 56 2.07 8.31 14.59
C GLU A 56 0.86 7.87 13.77
N ALA A 57 -0.31 7.82 14.41
CA ALA A 57 -1.55 7.45 13.74
C ALA A 57 -2.14 8.63 12.97
N ARG A 58 -2.73 8.33 11.81
CA ARG A 58 -3.55 9.25 11.04
C ARG A 58 -4.83 8.56 10.59
N GLU A 59 -5.97 9.18 10.84
CA GLU A 59 -7.23 8.70 10.29
C GLU A 59 -7.20 8.82 8.77
N LEU A 60 -7.48 7.71 8.08
CA LEU A 60 -7.49 7.62 6.63
C LEU A 60 -8.32 6.43 6.17
N ASP A 61 -9.47 6.72 5.58
CA ASP A 61 -10.25 5.74 4.82
C ASP A 61 -9.94 5.90 3.34
N VAL A 62 -9.35 4.87 2.74
CA VAL A 62 -8.98 4.86 1.32
C VAL A 62 -10.18 4.64 0.38
N ALA A 63 -11.34 4.31 0.92
CA ALA A 63 -12.60 4.21 0.17
C ALA A 63 -13.36 5.55 0.13
N ASP A 64 -12.93 6.55 0.91
CA ASP A 64 -13.52 7.88 0.97
C ASP A 64 -12.57 8.93 0.41
N ASP A 65 -12.93 9.52 -0.73
CA ASP A 65 -12.13 10.55 -1.40
C ASP A 65 -11.91 11.78 -0.50
N GLN A 66 -12.88 12.16 0.33
CA GLN A 66 -12.73 13.32 1.24
C GLN A 66 -11.74 13.03 2.37
N SER A 67 -11.73 11.80 2.89
CA SER A 67 -10.74 11.36 3.86
C SER A 67 -9.33 11.39 3.25
N ILE A 68 -9.17 10.93 2.01
CA ILE A 68 -7.90 10.98 1.27
C ILE A 68 -7.44 12.43 1.08
N LEU A 69 -8.32 13.30 0.55
CA LEU A 69 -8.01 14.71 0.31
C LEU A 69 -7.60 15.43 1.60
N GLY A 70 -8.34 15.22 2.69
CA GLY A 70 -8.04 15.82 4.00
C GLY A 70 -6.70 15.35 4.56
N CYS A 71 -6.40 14.06 4.46
CA CYS A 71 -5.11 13.50 4.91
C CYS A 71 -3.94 14.07 4.10
N MET A 72 -4.04 14.09 2.78
CA MET A 72 -2.97 14.58 1.90
C MET A 72 -2.77 16.10 2.00
N ASP A 73 -3.84 16.86 2.23
CA ASP A 73 -3.78 18.29 2.51
C ASP A 73 -3.04 18.59 3.82
N TRP A 74 -3.34 17.81 4.87
CA TRP A 74 -2.60 17.90 6.13
C TRP A 74 -1.12 17.55 5.95
N ILE A 75 -0.79 16.46 5.21
CA ILE A 75 0.61 16.11 4.91
C ILE A 75 1.31 17.28 4.20
N ARG A 76 0.66 17.90 3.23
CA ARG A 76 1.24 19.02 2.47
C ARG A 76 1.49 20.26 3.34
N ARG A 77 0.55 20.61 4.23
CA ARG A 77 0.59 21.86 5.01
C ARG A 77 1.39 21.74 6.30
N ASP A 78 1.18 20.65 7.04
CA ASP A 78 1.65 20.51 8.42
C ASP A 78 2.91 19.64 8.51
N VAL A 79 3.03 18.62 7.64
CA VAL A 79 4.22 17.75 7.56
C VAL A 79 5.24 18.30 6.56
N GLY A 80 4.78 18.86 5.45
CA GLY A 80 5.58 19.48 4.39
C GLY A 80 6.40 18.50 3.54
N ARG A 81 6.26 17.18 3.77
CA ARG A 81 7.08 16.15 3.14
C ARG A 81 6.37 14.79 3.09
N LEU A 82 6.55 14.08 1.98
CA LEU A 82 6.23 12.66 1.86
C LEU A 82 7.24 12.01 0.90
N ASP A 83 7.99 11.03 1.39
CA ASP A 83 9.02 10.33 0.63
C ASP A 83 8.58 8.94 0.17
N ILE A 84 7.70 8.32 0.96
CA ILE A 84 7.26 6.94 0.75
C ILE A 84 5.75 6.88 0.93
N LEU A 85 5.08 6.26 -0.03
CA LEU A 85 3.67 5.89 0.06
C LEU A 85 3.55 4.38 -0.11
N VAL A 86 2.98 3.69 0.89
CA VAL A 86 2.67 2.27 0.80
C VAL A 86 1.15 2.11 0.81
N ASN A 87 0.58 1.84 -0.35
CA ASN A 87 -0.83 1.51 -0.53
C ASN A 87 -1.04 0.05 -0.15
N ASN A 88 -1.22 -0.20 1.16
CA ASN A 88 -1.41 -1.54 1.72
C ASN A 88 -2.88 -1.84 2.04
N ALA A 89 -3.70 -0.85 2.35
CA ALA A 89 -5.12 -1.07 2.61
C ALA A 89 -5.78 -1.80 1.43
N GLY A 90 -6.61 -2.78 1.74
CA GLY A 90 -7.33 -3.54 0.74
C GLY A 90 -8.36 -4.47 1.38
N ILE A 91 -9.34 -4.85 0.57
CA ILE A 91 -10.37 -5.83 0.93
C ILE A 91 -10.36 -6.98 -0.07
N MET A 92 -10.81 -8.14 0.39
CA MET A 92 -11.15 -9.30 -0.40
C MET A 92 -12.49 -9.81 0.13
N VAL A 93 -13.53 -9.56 -0.62
CA VAL A 93 -14.89 -10.02 -0.31
C VAL A 93 -15.11 -11.31 -1.07
N GLU A 94 -15.59 -12.34 -0.40
CA GLU A 94 -15.98 -13.60 -1.05
C GLU A 94 -17.27 -13.36 -1.83
N ASP A 95 -17.25 -13.82 -3.08
CA ASP A 95 -18.36 -13.80 -3.98
C ASP A 95 -18.93 -15.23 -4.01
N ASN A 96 -19.91 -15.46 -3.16
CA ASN A 96 -20.55 -16.77 -2.98
C ASN A 96 -22.01 -16.78 -3.48
N ASP A 97 -22.44 -15.71 -4.16
CA ASP A 97 -23.81 -15.57 -4.64
C ASP A 97 -23.83 -15.59 -6.18
N ASP A 98 -24.76 -16.34 -6.77
CA ASP A 98 -25.00 -16.38 -8.21
C ASP A 98 -25.77 -15.14 -8.71
N ASP A 99 -25.94 -14.08 -7.87
CA ASP A 99 -26.60 -12.85 -8.24
C ASP A 99 -25.62 -11.87 -8.90
N PRO A 100 -25.79 -11.58 -10.23
CA PRO A 100 -24.93 -10.66 -10.94
C PRO A 100 -24.96 -9.20 -10.41
N GLU A 101 -26.06 -8.76 -9.77
CA GLU A 101 -26.12 -7.41 -9.20
C GLU A 101 -25.27 -7.31 -7.94
N GLU A 102 -25.29 -8.34 -7.11
CA GLU A 102 -24.43 -8.44 -5.92
C GLU A 102 -22.97 -8.57 -6.30
N GLU A 103 -22.62 -9.40 -7.30
CA GLU A 103 -21.25 -9.47 -7.85
C GLU A 103 -20.74 -8.09 -8.26
N LEU A 104 -21.53 -7.35 -9.04
CA LEU A 104 -21.15 -5.99 -9.48
C LEU A 104 -21.02 -5.01 -8.31
N ARG A 105 -21.84 -5.14 -7.25
CA ARG A 105 -21.71 -4.34 -6.04
C ARG A 105 -20.36 -4.60 -5.37
N ILE A 106 -20.01 -5.87 -5.18
CA ILE A 106 -18.72 -6.30 -4.60
C ILE A 106 -17.55 -5.81 -5.46
N VAL A 107 -17.65 -5.91 -6.79
CA VAL A 107 -16.62 -5.39 -7.71
C VAL A 107 -16.42 -3.89 -7.49
N ARG A 108 -17.49 -3.08 -7.44
CA ARG A 108 -17.38 -1.63 -7.24
C ARG A 108 -16.72 -1.27 -5.91
N GLU A 109 -17.14 -1.90 -4.82
CA GLU A 109 -16.57 -1.69 -3.49
C GLU A 109 -15.07 -2.07 -3.44
N THR A 110 -14.74 -3.23 -4.04
CA THR A 110 -13.37 -3.72 -4.09
C THR A 110 -12.48 -2.81 -4.94
N MET A 111 -12.96 -2.36 -6.09
CA MET A 111 -12.23 -1.41 -6.96
C MET A 111 -12.04 -0.06 -6.27
N GLN A 112 -13.05 0.45 -5.56
CA GLN A 112 -12.92 1.71 -4.81
C GLN A 112 -11.78 1.63 -3.79
N THR A 113 -11.75 0.58 -2.98
CA THR A 113 -10.74 0.42 -1.92
C THR A 113 -9.36 0.05 -2.48
N ASN A 114 -9.30 -0.91 -3.41
CA ASN A 114 -8.03 -1.53 -3.82
C ASN A 114 -7.34 -0.80 -5.00
N VAL A 115 -8.07 0.03 -5.75
CA VAL A 115 -7.55 0.67 -6.98
C VAL A 115 -7.73 2.18 -6.97
N TYR A 116 -8.97 2.68 -6.81
CA TYR A 116 -9.25 4.12 -6.97
C TYR A 116 -8.65 4.94 -5.82
N GLY A 117 -8.80 4.49 -4.58
CA GLY A 117 -8.15 5.13 -3.43
C GLY A 117 -6.61 5.18 -3.56
N PRO A 118 -5.92 4.06 -3.82
CA PRO A 118 -4.49 4.06 -4.11
C PRO A 118 -4.05 4.94 -5.28
N LEU A 119 -4.86 5.00 -6.35
CA LEU A 119 -4.60 5.89 -7.49
C LEU A 119 -4.67 7.37 -7.06
N LEU A 120 -5.74 7.76 -6.35
CA LEU A 120 -5.92 9.14 -5.87
C LEU A 120 -4.79 9.53 -4.90
N LEU A 121 -4.45 8.67 -3.92
CA LEU A 121 -3.32 8.89 -3.01
C LEU A 121 -2.02 9.08 -3.77
N SER A 122 -1.74 8.22 -4.76
CA SER A 122 -0.52 8.31 -5.56
C SER A 122 -0.47 9.61 -6.37
N ARG A 123 -1.58 10.01 -6.98
CA ARG A 123 -1.70 11.29 -7.73
C ARG A 123 -1.43 12.51 -6.83
N LEU A 124 -1.90 12.48 -5.59
CA LEU A 124 -1.69 13.57 -4.63
C LEU A 124 -0.27 13.54 -4.01
N ALA A 125 0.35 12.36 -3.88
CA ALA A 125 1.71 12.22 -3.36
C ALA A 125 2.79 12.63 -4.37
N ILE A 126 2.60 12.35 -5.65
CA ILE A 126 3.59 12.63 -6.71
C ILE A 126 4.06 14.10 -6.72
N PRO A 127 3.20 15.14 -6.66
CA PRO A 127 3.66 16.52 -6.61
C PRO A 127 4.57 16.83 -5.40
N ILE A 128 4.26 16.25 -4.22
CA ILE A 128 5.07 16.41 -3.01
C ILE A 128 6.45 15.75 -3.20
N MET A 129 6.48 14.56 -3.78
CA MET A 129 7.71 13.80 -4.06
C MET A 129 8.56 14.49 -5.14
N LYS A 130 7.93 15.04 -6.19
CA LYS A 130 8.62 15.76 -7.28
C LYS A 130 9.44 16.94 -6.76
N SER A 131 8.94 17.73 -5.82
CA SER A 131 9.63 18.89 -5.27
C SER A 131 10.98 18.55 -4.64
N ARG A 132 11.15 17.28 -4.21
CA ARG A 132 12.38 16.76 -3.59
C ARG A 132 13.18 15.81 -4.51
N ARG A 133 12.68 15.57 -5.73
CA ARG A 133 13.26 14.60 -6.67
C ARG A 133 13.48 13.22 -6.04
N TYR A 134 12.61 12.83 -5.13
CA TYR A 134 12.65 11.54 -4.43
C TYR A 134 11.24 11.08 -4.09
N GLY A 135 10.91 9.84 -4.44
CA GLY A 135 9.67 9.19 -4.06
C GLY A 135 9.72 7.68 -4.23
N ARG A 136 9.01 6.97 -3.35
CA ARG A 136 8.78 5.53 -3.45
C ARG A 136 7.31 5.26 -3.25
N ILE A 137 6.64 4.77 -4.28
CA ILE A 137 5.23 4.35 -4.22
C ILE A 137 5.21 2.84 -4.34
N VAL A 138 4.65 2.17 -3.34
CA VAL A 138 4.52 0.71 -3.28
C VAL A 138 3.06 0.34 -3.17
N ASN A 139 2.55 -0.37 -4.15
CA ASN A 139 1.18 -0.86 -4.18
C ASN A 139 1.15 -2.35 -3.77
N LEU A 140 0.35 -2.72 -2.76
CA LEU A 140 0.17 -4.12 -2.39
C LEU A 140 -0.72 -4.83 -3.42
N SER A 141 -0.10 -5.70 -4.20
CA SER A 141 -0.71 -6.57 -5.19
C SER A 141 -0.88 -8.00 -4.67
N SER A 142 -1.04 -8.95 -5.56
CA SER A 142 -1.16 -10.38 -5.29
C SER A 142 -0.85 -11.17 -6.57
N GLY A 143 -0.38 -12.40 -6.44
CA GLY A 143 -0.33 -13.34 -7.56
C GLY A 143 -1.69 -13.57 -8.23
N MET A 144 -2.80 -13.36 -7.49
CA MET A 144 -4.15 -13.42 -8.06
C MET A 144 -4.44 -12.31 -9.09
N GLY A 145 -3.60 -11.26 -9.17
CA GLY A 145 -3.67 -10.23 -10.20
C GLY A 145 -2.86 -10.54 -11.46
N SER A 146 -2.17 -11.68 -11.51
CA SER A 146 -1.43 -12.10 -12.69
C SER A 146 -2.38 -12.59 -13.79
N LEU A 147 -2.28 -12.00 -14.99
CA LEU A 147 -3.05 -12.46 -16.16
C LEU A 147 -2.56 -13.81 -16.67
N THR A 148 -1.29 -14.13 -16.47
CA THR A 148 -0.71 -15.42 -16.90
C THR A 148 -1.11 -16.59 -16.01
N GLU A 149 -1.48 -16.33 -14.74
CA GLU A 149 -1.88 -17.33 -13.75
C GLU A 149 -3.35 -17.15 -13.31
N MET A 150 -4.17 -16.53 -14.18
CA MET A 150 -5.57 -16.24 -13.86
C MET A 150 -6.38 -17.53 -13.74
N GLY A 151 -7.03 -17.73 -12.59
CA GLY A 151 -7.92 -18.86 -12.32
C GLY A 151 -9.35 -18.40 -11.98
N PRO A 152 -10.28 -19.31 -11.73
CA PRO A 152 -11.67 -18.98 -11.36
C PRO A 152 -11.80 -18.41 -9.94
N GLY A 153 -12.96 -17.83 -9.65
CA GLY A 153 -13.36 -17.28 -8.34
C GLY A 153 -12.67 -15.96 -7.98
N TYR A 154 -13.23 -15.26 -7.01
CA TYR A 154 -12.72 -13.98 -6.51
C TYR A 154 -12.54 -12.90 -7.59
N ILE A 155 -13.50 -12.79 -8.52
CA ILE A 155 -13.36 -11.92 -9.69
C ILE A 155 -13.08 -10.47 -9.28
N ALA A 156 -13.78 -9.93 -8.29
CA ALA A 156 -13.58 -8.57 -7.79
C ALA A 156 -12.14 -8.35 -7.30
N TYR A 157 -11.61 -9.29 -6.52
CA TYR A 157 -10.25 -9.20 -6.00
C TYR A 157 -9.22 -9.33 -7.11
N ARG A 158 -9.36 -10.31 -8.02
CA ARG A 158 -8.46 -10.49 -9.17
C ARG A 158 -8.44 -9.26 -10.07
N MET A 159 -9.61 -8.72 -10.43
CA MET A 159 -9.71 -7.48 -11.20
C MET A 159 -9.00 -6.32 -10.49
N SER A 160 -9.19 -6.18 -9.19
CA SER A 160 -8.54 -5.10 -8.44
C SER A 160 -7.01 -5.24 -8.39
N LYS A 161 -6.49 -6.48 -8.27
CA LYS A 161 -5.04 -6.71 -8.22
C LYS A 161 -4.38 -6.61 -9.61
N ALA A 162 -5.08 -6.95 -10.67
CA ALA A 162 -4.67 -6.60 -12.03
C ALA A 162 -4.72 -5.07 -12.26
N GLY A 163 -5.81 -4.43 -11.82
CA GLY A 163 -5.99 -2.97 -11.92
C GLY A 163 -4.89 -2.17 -11.21
N ILE A 164 -4.49 -2.56 -10.00
CA ILE A 164 -3.41 -1.86 -9.29
C ILE A 164 -2.03 -2.08 -9.96
N ASN A 165 -1.82 -3.21 -10.64
CA ASN A 165 -0.62 -3.42 -11.46
C ASN A 165 -0.61 -2.49 -12.68
N VAL A 166 -1.77 -2.25 -13.32
CA VAL A 166 -1.90 -1.25 -14.39
C VAL A 166 -1.57 0.14 -13.86
N VAL A 167 -2.16 0.56 -12.72
CA VAL A 167 -1.84 1.84 -12.05
C VAL A 167 -0.33 1.97 -11.81
N THR A 168 0.30 0.92 -11.30
CA THR A 168 1.74 0.88 -11.05
C THR A 168 2.54 1.15 -12.32
N ARG A 169 2.20 0.45 -13.41
CA ARG A 169 2.92 0.55 -14.68
C ARG A 169 2.78 1.93 -15.31
N VAL A 170 1.56 2.46 -15.33
CA VAL A 170 1.27 3.78 -15.92
C VAL A 170 1.95 4.88 -15.12
N LEU A 171 1.79 4.91 -13.80
CA LEU A 171 2.41 5.93 -12.97
C LEU A 171 3.94 5.88 -13.02
N ALA A 172 4.54 4.69 -13.08
CA ALA A 172 6.00 4.55 -13.22
C ALA A 172 6.52 5.22 -14.51
N ALA A 173 5.81 5.03 -15.62
CA ALA A 173 6.16 5.65 -16.91
C ALA A 173 5.98 7.19 -16.87
N GLU A 174 4.91 7.69 -16.26
CA GLU A 174 4.63 9.14 -16.16
C GLU A 174 5.64 9.90 -15.29
N VAL A 175 6.27 9.23 -14.32
CA VAL A 175 7.25 9.85 -13.41
C VAL A 175 8.69 9.49 -13.74
N GLU A 176 8.95 8.93 -14.92
CA GLU A 176 10.29 8.59 -15.38
C GLU A 176 11.22 9.80 -15.33
N GLY A 177 12.44 9.62 -14.84
CA GLY A 177 13.44 10.69 -14.69
C GLY A 177 13.18 11.69 -13.55
N MET A 178 12.09 11.52 -12.77
CA MET A 178 11.73 12.44 -11.69
C MET A 178 12.26 12.03 -10.30
N GLY A 179 13.04 10.94 -10.21
CA GLY A 179 13.54 10.40 -8.94
C GLY A 179 12.48 9.61 -8.16
N ILE A 180 11.32 9.35 -8.76
CA ILE A 180 10.20 8.62 -8.16
C ILE A 180 10.16 7.21 -8.77
N LEU A 181 10.07 6.18 -7.92
CA LEU A 181 9.92 4.79 -8.32
C LEU A 181 8.56 4.26 -7.85
N VAL A 182 7.84 3.60 -8.75
CA VAL A 182 6.50 3.05 -8.48
C VAL A 182 6.51 1.57 -8.78
N ASN A 183 6.18 0.73 -7.78
CA ASN A 183 6.19 -0.72 -7.93
C ASN A 183 5.02 -1.37 -7.20
N SER A 184 4.66 -2.57 -7.65
CA SER A 184 3.75 -3.48 -6.94
C SER A 184 4.53 -4.52 -6.16
N ALA A 185 4.05 -4.84 -4.96
CA ALA A 185 4.57 -5.89 -4.10
C ALA A 185 3.52 -6.98 -3.92
N ASP A 186 3.86 -8.21 -4.21
CA ASP A 186 3.08 -9.37 -3.84
C ASP A 186 3.64 -9.98 -2.54
N PRO A 187 2.91 -9.92 -1.43
CA PRO A 187 3.35 -10.47 -0.14
C PRO A 187 3.31 -12.00 -0.09
N GLY A 188 2.68 -12.66 -1.08
CA GLY A 188 2.29 -14.07 -1.03
C GLY A 188 1.11 -14.32 -0.09
N TRP A 189 0.87 -15.59 0.27
CA TRP A 189 -0.23 -15.96 1.16
C TRP A 189 0.18 -15.86 2.64
N VAL A 190 -0.27 -14.78 3.29
CA VAL A 190 0.20 -14.33 4.61
C VAL A 190 -0.85 -14.56 5.70
N LYS A 191 -0.45 -15.03 6.87
CA LYS A 191 -1.28 -15.23 8.08
C LYS A 191 -1.80 -13.89 8.61
N THR A 192 -2.96 -13.49 8.12
CA THR A 192 -3.73 -12.29 8.49
C THR A 192 -5.19 -12.67 8.58
N ASP A 193 -6.06 -11.74 9.00
CA ASP A 193 -7.51 -11.98 8.98
C ASP A 193 -8.01 -12.32 7.57
N MET A 194 -7.46 -11.67 6.54
CA MET A 194 -7.78 -11.93 5.13
C MET A 194 -7.22 -13.27 4.64
N GLY A 195 -5.98 -13.61 4.99
CA GLY A 195 -5.33 -14.83 4.51
C GLY A 195 -5.69 -16.09 5.29
N GLY A 196 -6.28 -15.94 6.47
CA GLY A 196 -6.70 -17.05 7.31
C GLY A 196 -5.55 -17.85 7.94
N ARG A 197 -5.93 -18.88 8.73
CA ARG A 197 -4.97 -19.70 9.49
C ARG A 197 -4.13 -20.63 8.61
N GLY A 198 -4.63 -21.00 7.42
CA GLY A 198 -3.96 -21.88 6.47
C GLY A 198 -2.80 -21.22 5.71
N ALA A 199 -2.66 -19.90 5.80
CA ALA A 199 -1.61 -19.19 5.10
C ALA A 199 -0.21 -19.66 5.52
N SER A 200 0.70 -19.71 4.53
CA SER A 200 2.05 -20.27 4.72
C SER A 200 3.08 -19.27 5.22
N ARG A 201 2.82 -17.95 5.07
CA ARG A 201 3.79 -16.89 5.38
C ARG A 201 3.42 -16.15 6.65
N THR A 202 4.43 -15.73 7.42
CA THR A 202 4.25 -14.80 8.53
C THR A 202 4.05 -13.37 7.99
N VAL A 203 3.46 -12.48 8.80
CA VAL A 203 3.35 -11.04 8.46
C VAL A 203 4.72 -10.41 8.28
N TYR A 204 5.73 -10.84 9.04
CA TYR A 204 7.12 -10.40 8.90
C TYR A 204 7.64 -10.67 7.48
N LYS A 205 7.48 -11.90 6.99
CA LYS A 205 7.90 -12.30 5.64
C LYS A 205 7.10 -11.58 4.55
N GLY A 206 5.80 -11.40 4.77
CA GLY A 206 4.93 -10.66 3.84
C GLY A 206 5.31 -9.18 3.69
N ALA A 207 5.87 -8.56 4.74
CA ALA A 207 6.29 -7.17 4.74
C ALA A 207 7.66 -6.93 4.08
N GLU A 208 8.52 -7.95 3.93
CA GLU A 208 9.90 -7.76 3.44
C GLU A 208 9.98 -7.15 2.04
N THR A 209 9.15 -7.59 1.08
CA THR A 209 9.19 -7.07 -0.29
C THR A 209 8.65 -5.65 -0.37
N PRO A 210 7.49 -5.30 0.24
CA PRO A 210 7.03 -3.91 0.33
C PRO A 210 8.06 -2.97 0.97
N VAL A 211 8.67 -3.37 2.08
CA VAL A 211 9.69 -2.56 2.77
C VAL A 211 10.95 -2.39 1.91
N TRP A 212 11.41 -3.45 1.24
CA TRP A 212 12.52 -3.35 0.31
C TRP A 212 12.21 -2.36 -0.81
N LEU A 213 11.04 -2.44 -1.48
CA LEU A 213 10.63 -1.50 -2.54
C LEU A 213 10.51 -0.06 -2.03
N ALA A 214 10.04 0.12 -0.79
CA ALA A 214 9.93 1.43 -0.14
C ALA A 214 11.29 2.08 0.16
N THR A 215 12.38 1.30 0.14
CA THR A 215 13.72 1.74 0.54
C THR A 215 14.80 1.55 -0.52
N VAL A 216 14.43 1.08 -1.72
CA VAL A 216 15.41 0.93 -2.83
C VAL A 216 16.10 2.24 -3.15
N PRO A 217 17.41 2.23 -3.48
CA PRO A 217 18.17 3.42 -3.85
C PRO A 217 17.67 4.03 -5.17
N GLU A 218 18.21 5.17 -5.53
CA GLU A 218 18.04 5.74 -6.88
C GLU A 218 18.57 4.77 -7.93
N GLY A 219 17.88 4.69 -9.08
CA GLY A 219 18.17 3.69 -10.10
C GLY A 219 17.66 2.28 -9.79
N GLY A 220 16.95 2.10 -8.69
CA GLY A 220 16.26 0.85 -8.38
C GLY A 220 15.14 0.52 -9.38
N PRO A 221 14.50 -0.65 -9.24
CA PRO A 221 13.43 -1.08 -10.14
C PRO A 221 12.22 -0.13 -10.07
N THR A 222 11.53 0.01 -11.22
CA THR A 222 10.26 0.75 -11.32
C THR A 222 9.34 0.10 -12.34
N GLY A 223 8.03 0.20 -12.15
CA GLY A 223 6.99 -0.31 -13.06
C GLY A 223 6.82 -1.83 -13.03
N GLY A 224 7.40 -2.54 -12.08
CA GLY A 224 7.33 -4.00 -11.97
C GLY A 224 6.48 -4.50 -10.81
N VAL A 225 6.20 -5.80 -10.83
CA VAL A 225 5.60 -6.57 -9.74
C VAL A 225 6.64 -7.49 -9.13
N PHE A 226 6.76 -7.51 -7.81
CA PHE A 226 7.83 -8.21 -7.11
C PHE A 226 7.30 -9.08 -5.98
N ARG A 227 7.84 -10.32 -5.88
CA ARG A 227 7.70 -11.23 -4.73
C ARG A 227 9.09 -11.69 -4.29
N ASP A 228 9.34 -11.73 -2.99
CA ASP A 228 10.65 -12.11 -2.43
C ASP A 228 11.82 -11.32 -3.05
N ARG A 229 11.59 -10.02 -3.32
CA ARG A 229 12.54 -9.08 -3.96
C ARG A 229 12.95 -9.47 -5.40
N LYS A 230 12.20 -10.35 -6.04
CA LYS A 230 12.40 -10.77 -7.44
C LYS A 230 11.20 -10.33 -8.27
N ALA A 231 11.47 -9.88 -9.50
CA ALA A 231 10.41 -9.58 -10.44
C ALA A 231 9.63 -10.86 -10.78
N ILE A 232 8.32 -10.73 -10.86
CA ILE A 232 7.41 -11.82 -11.26
C ILE A 232 6.55 -11.36 -12.44
N PRO A 233 6.11 -12.29 -13.31
CA PRO A 233 5.13 -11.96 -14.36
C PRO A 233 3.77 -11.60 -13.74
N TRP A 234 2.99 -10.81 -14.52
CA TRP A 234 1.67 -10.34 -14.08
C TRP A 234 0.72 -10.08 -15.25
#